data_b9ffccb133eb8e40b9b833ed06049fed
#
_entry.id   b9ffccb133eb8e40b9b833ed06049fed
#
_cell.length_a   1.000
_cell.length_b   1.000
_cell.length_c   1.000
_cell.angle_alpha   90.00
_cell.angle_beta   90.00
_cell.angle_gamma   90.00
#
_symmetry.space_group_name_H-M   'P 1'
#
loop_
_entity.id
_entity.type
_entity.pdbx_description
1 polymer ?
#
loop_
_entity_poly.entity_id
_entity_poly.type
_entity_poly.pdbx_seq_one_letter_code
_entity_poly.pdbx_strand_id
1 'polypeptide(L)'
;MNFRYKHSLLIGLAIVALSACVTKKYERPQVKSEGLYRDNNTTDTTTMADLQWKTLFSDTTLQSLIQQGINENLDLKQAIERIKIAEATLIQSRGALLPSLQADVNVTDNKQSQASLNFPPGININLETQTYKAQLSTSWEADIWGKLTSAKRGAYATLLQTDAAKRAVQTQLIATIANNYYTLLALDKQLAITEQTIKVRTQDVETMRELKQGAVVNGAAVVQSEANLYAAQVTLPDLKRSIKEAENALSVLVAKAPNAINRTTLDQQTPYANLQTGVSAQLLKNRPDVIAAEFGFRSAFENTNVAKAYFYPALTITAAGGLSSLQLQDFFSKSIFYNLVGGLTQPIFARGANKARLKTAEANQQIAFYNFQQTLLTGGQEVSNALYAYQTAAEKEETRAKQIASLTKAVDFTKELLRYSSATNYTDVLTSEQSLLTAQLNGINDRLQKLQSVVNLYRALGGGWK
;
A
#
# COMPACT_ATOMS: atom_id res chain seq x y z
N MET A 1 -42.50 14.89 -51.29
CA MET A 1 -41.21 14.36 -50.76
C MET A 1 -40.76 14.97 -49.42
N ASN A 2 -41.55 15.81 -48.75
CA ASN A 2 -41.11 16.57 -47.55
C ASN A 2 -41.60 16.01 -46.18
N PHE A 3 -42.42 14.98 -46.16
CA PHE A 3 -43.00 14.49 -44.87
C PHE A 3 -42.09 13.45 -44.16
N ARG A 4 -41.36 12.65 -44.92
CA ARG A 4 -40.42 11.61 -44.36
C ARG A 4 -39.19 12.19 -43.69
N TYR A 5 -38.63 13.30 -44.19
CA TYR A 5 -37.44 13.95 -43.60
C TYR A 5 -37.71 14.63 -42.25
N LYS A 6 -38.94 15.16 -42.03
CA LYS A 6 -39.29 15.80 -40.76
C LYS A 6 -39.39 14.77 -39.59
N HIS A 7 -39.87 13.57 -39.87
CA HIS A 7 -39.97 12.51 -38.86
C HIS A 7 -38.59 11.90 -38.50
N SER A 8 -37.70 11.75 -39.50
CA SER A 8 -36.32 11.31 -39.31
C SER A 8 -35.53 12.34 -38.49
N LEU A 9 -35.74 13.64 -38.72
CA LEU A 9 -35.10 14.72 -37.98
C LEU A 9 -35.62 14.80 -36.54
N LEU A 10 -36.93 14.61 -36.32
CA LEU A 10 -37.53 14.58 -34.96
C LEU A 10 -37.05 13.38 -34.17
N ILE A 11 -36.92 12.20 -34.78
CA ILE A 11 -36.37 11.00 -34.13
C ILE A 11 -34.89 11.20 -33.80
N GLY A 12 -34.09 11.81 -34.69
CA GLY A 12 -32.71 12.15 -34.43
C GLY A 12 -32.54 13.17 -33.27
N LEU A 13 -33.40 14.19 -33.21
CA LEU A 13 -33.38 15.20 -32.15
C LEU A 13 -33.83 14.61 -30.80
N ALA A 14 -34.82 13.69 -30.80
CA ALA A 14 -35.24 12.98 -29.57
C ALA A 14 -34.15 12.07 -29.02
N ILE A 15 -33.39 11.40 -29.88
CA ILE A 15 -32.22 10.56 -29.47
C ILE A 15 -31.12 11.42 -28.86
N VAL A 16 -30.83 12.60 -29.42
CA VAL A 16 -29.82 13.55 -28.88
C VAL A 16 -30.26 14.17 -27.57
N ALA A 17 -31.56 14.48 -27.40
CA ALA A 17 -32.08 15.02 -26.14
C ALA A 17 -32.09 13.98 -24.98
N LEU A 18 -32.22 12.69 -25.28
CA LEU A 18 -32.16 11.60 -24.30
C LEU A 18 -30.73 11.28 -23.82
N SER A 19 -29.71 11.63 -24.61
CA SER A 19 -28.31 11.31 -24.27
C SER A 19 -27.72 12.17 -23.15
N ALA A 20 -28.31 13.32 -22.80
CA ALA A 20 -27.76 14.28 -21.84
C ALA A 20 -27.86 13.85 -20.35
N CYS A 21 -28.58 12.76 -20.00
CA CYS A 21 -28.93 12.43 -18.61
C CYS A 21 -28.45 11.07 -18.08
N VAL A 22 -27.75 10.24 -18.86
CA VAL A 22 -27.46 8.85 -18.47
C VAL A 22 -26.25 8.74 -17.56
N THR A 23 -25.14 9.38 -17.90
CA THR A 23 -23.91 9.36 -17.11
C THR A 23 -23.68 10.70 -16.40
N LYS A 24 -23.41 10.63 -15.10
CA LYS A 24 -23.08 11.82 -14.30
C LYS A 24 -21.60 12.14 -14.45
N LYS A 25 -21.25 13.45 -14.43
CA LYS A 25 -19.88 13.90 -14.32
C LYS A 25 -19.37 13.65 -12.89
N TYR A 26 -18.14 13.19 -12.76
CA TYR A 26 -17.52 13.04 -11.44
C TYR A 26 -17.30 14.41 -10.80
N GLU A 27 -17.73 14.53 -9.57
CA GLU A 27 -17.42 15.65 -8.70
C GLU A 27 -16.71 15.09 -7.46
N ARG A 28 -15.65 15.77 -7.03
CA ARG A 28 -14.91 15.35 -5.84
C ARG A 28 -15.83 15.42 -4.61
N PRO A 29 -15.96 14.34 -3.84
CA PRO A 29 -16.82 14.38 -2.66
C PRO A 29 -16.23 15.32 -1.62
N GLN A 30 -17.08 16.09 -0.95
CA GLN A 30 -16.67 16.86 0.20
C GLN A 30 -16.47 15.93 1.39
N VAL A 31 -15.26 15.91 1.93
CA VAL A 31 -14.92 15.19 3.16
C VAL A 31 -14.43 16.19 4.20
N LYS A 32 -14.76 15.93 5.45
CA LYS A 32 -14.27 16.76 6.55
C LYS A 32 -12.76 16.54 6.71
N SER A 33 -11.96 17.52 6.29
CA SER A 33 -10.49 17.46 6.29
C SER A 33 -9.86 18.44 7.30
N GLU A 34 -10.68 19.25 7.98
CA GLU A 34 -10.25 20.18 9.01
C GLU A 34 -10.35 19.54 10.40
N GLY A 35 -9.45 19.93 11.31
CA GLY A 35 -9.46 19.47 12.70
C GLY A 35 -9.16 17.96 12.85
N LEU A 36 -8.45 17.34 11.91
CA LEU A 36 -8.06 15.92 12.01
C LEU A 36 -6.91 15.69 12.97
N TYR A 37 -6.11 16.71 13.27
CA TYR A 37 -5.01 16.61 14.22
C TYR A 37 -5.52 17.01 15.61
N ARG A 38 -5.36 16.11 16.58
CA ARG A 38 -5.74 16.37 17.95
C ARG A 38 -4.79 17.43 18.55
N ASP A 39 -5.37 18.46 19.21
CA ASP A 39 -4.65 19.52 19.94
C ASP A 39 -3.61 20.30 19.11
N ASN A 40 -3.70 20.23 17.77
CA ASN A 40 -2.83 20.94 16.85
C ASN A 40 -3.65 21.65 15.77
N ASN A 41 -4.07 22.89 16.05
CA ASN A 41 -4.84 23.74 15.15
C ASN A 41 -3.93 24.79 14.50
N THR A 42 -2.86 24.37 13.82
CA THR A 42 -1.97 25.29 13.11
C THR A 42 -2.63 25.82 11.83
N THR A 43 -2.37 27.08 11.52
CA THR A 43 -2.68 27.70 10.21
C THR A 43 -1.46 27.71 9.29
N ASP A 44 -0.29 27.33 9.79
CA ASP A 44 0.94 27.21 9.00
C ASP A 44 0.80 26.03 8.05
N THR A 45 1.04 26.28 6.77
CA THR A 45 1.00 25.26 5.70
C THR A 45 2.35 24.59 5.45
N THR A 46 3.40 24.99 6.17
CA THR A 46 4.71 24.36 6.05
C THR A 46 4.68 22.97 6.64
N THR A 47 5.12 21.96 5.89
CA THR A 47 5.09 20.58 6.32
C THR A 47 6.40 19.85 6.00
N MET A 48 6.85 19.03 6.93
CA MET A 48 8.02 18.18 6.71
C MET A 48 7.77 17.09 5.64
N ALA A 49 6.53 16.85 5.22
CA ALA A 49 6.22 15.94 4.11
C ALA A 49 6.81 16.40 2.76
N ASP A 50 7.13 17.67 2.61
CA ASP A 50 7.75 18.22 1.40
C ASP A 50 9.27 18.08 1.37
N LEU A 51 9.89 17.66 2.49
CA LEU A 51 11.32 17.38 2.56
C LEU A 51 11.66 16.11 1.78
N GLN A 52 12.78 16.15 1.12
CA GLN A 52 13.40 14.91 0.60
C GLN A 52 13.84 14.03 1.77
N TRP A 53 13.62 12.73 1.68
CA TRP A 53 14.00 11.79 2.73
C TRP A 53 15.51 11.84 3.08
N LYS A 54 16.38 12.18 2.10
CA LYS A 54 17.82 12.38 2.33
C LYS A 54 18.13 13.54 3.29
N THR A 55 17.27 14.56 3.32
CA THR A 55 17.42 15.68 4.27
C THR A 55 16.94 15.29 5.67
N LEU A 56 15.97 14.39 5.76
CA LEU A 56 15.45 13.91 7.04
C LEU A 56 16.46 13.03 7.79
N PHE A 57 17.19 12.17 7.07
CA PHE A 57 18.14 11.23 7.64
C PHE A 57 19.56 11.70 7.40
N SER A 58 20.27 12.07 8.48
CA SER A 58 21.67 12.53 8.41
C SER A 58 22.70 11.39 8.28
N ASP A 59 22.33 10.16 8.65
CA ASP A 59 23.19 8.98 8.58
C ASP A 59 23.32 8.48 7.14
N THR A 60 24.53 8.57 6.58
CA THR A 60 24.82 8.13 5.21
C THR A 60 24.68 6.62 5.01
N THR A 61 24.89 5.83 6.06
CA THR A 61 24.71 4.38 6.02
C THR A 61 23.22 4.05 5.90
N LEU A 62 22.36 4.71 6.68
CA LEU A 62 20.90 4.59 6.57
C LEU A 62 20.43 5.07 5.20
N GLN A 63 20.95 6.21 4.69
CA GLN A 63 20.61 6.70 3.35
C GLN A 63 20.96 5.67 2.26
N SER A 64 22.11 5.00 2.37
CA SER A 64 22.51 3.95 1.44
C SER A 64 21.57 2.75 1.47
N LEU A 65 21.15 2.32 2.67
CA LEU A 65 20.18 1.22 2.84
C LEU A 65 18.80 1.58 2.26
N ILE A 66 18.31 2.79 2.52
CA ILE A 66 17.05 3.28 1.95
C ILE A 66 17.13 3.32 0.42
N GLN A 67 18.21 3.88 -0.14
CA GLN A 67 18.39 3.95 -1.59
C GLN A 67 18.45 2.56 -2.22
N GLN A 68 19.13 1.61 -1.56
CA GLN A 68 19.15 0.21 -2.01
C GLN A 68 17.74 -0.42 -1.93
N GLY A 69 17.00 -0.17 -0.84
CA GLY A 69 15.61 -0.61 -0.72
C GLY A 69 14.72 -0.07 -1.84
N ILE A 70 14.81 1.22 -2.16
CA ILE A 70 14.06 1.83 -3.26
C ILE A 70 14.38 1.17 -4.62
N ASN A 71 15.65 0.81 -4.85
CA ASN A 71 16.07 0.22 -6.13
C ASN A 71 15.70 -1.26 -6.24
N GLU A 72 15.80 -2.02 -5.15
CA GLU A 72 15.80 -3.48 -5.20
C GLU A 72 14.58 -4.14 -4.54
N ASN A 73 13.86 -3.45 -3.65
CA ASN A 73 12.75 -4.05 -2.91
C ASN A 73 11.71 -4.69 -3.82
N LEU A 74 11.35 -5.95 -3.50
CA LEU A 74 10.46 -6.75 -4.34
C LEU A 74 9.00 -6.28 -4.30
N ASP A 75 8.52 -5.76 -3.17
CA ASP A 75 7.16 -5.23 -3.08
C ASP A 75 7.00 -3.96 -3.91
N LEU A 76 8.04 -3.11 -3.93
CA LEU A 76 8.05 -1.92 -4.79
C LEU A 76 8.13 -2.29 -6.27
N LYS A 77 8.92 -3.31 -6.64
CA LYS A 77 8.95 -3.85 -8.01
C LYS A 77 7.58 -4.42 -8.41
N GLN A 78 6.92 -5.18 -7.53
CA GLN A 78 5.55 -5.66 -7.78
C GLN A 78 4.55 -4.51 -7.95
N ALA A 79 4.68 -3.43 -7.16
CA ALA A 79 3.82 -2.25 -7.32
C ALA A 79 4.00 -1.57 -8.69
N ILE A 80 5.23 -1.56 -9.23
CA ILE A 80 5.51 -1.07 -10.59
C ILE A 80 4.85 -1.97 -11.65
N GLU A 81 4.92 -3.29 -11.51
CA GLU A 81 4.27 -4.22 -12.44
C GLU A 81 2.74 -4.08 -12.42
N ARG A 82 2.14 -3.78 -11.26
CA ARG A 82 0.71 -3.47 -11.15
C ARG A 82 0.31 -2.22 -11.95
N ILE A 83 1.18 -1.22 -12.05
CA ILE A 83 0.93 -0.05 -12.92
C ILE A 83 0.84 -0.51 -14.39
N LYS A 84 1.76 -1.37 -14.86
CA LYS A 84 1.71 -1.90 -16.24
C LYS A 84 0.41 -2.67 -16.51
N ILE A 85 -0.08 -3.44 -15.55
CA ILE A 85 -1.39 -4.12 -15.66
C ILE A 85 -2.52 -3.12 -15.80
N ALA A 86 -2.51 -2.04 -15.00
CA ALA A 86 -3.53 -0.99 -15.09
C ALA A 86 -3.43 -0.21 -16.41
N GLU A 87 -2.23 0.04 -16.93
CA GLU A 87 -1.99 0.63 -18.26
C GLU A 87 -2.56 -0.25 -19.37
N ALA A 88 -2.30 -1.56 -19.34
CA ALA A 88 -2.85 -2.51 -20.30
C ALA A 88 -4.39 -2.54 -20.26
N THR A 89 -5.00 -2.48 -19.08
CA THR A 89 -6.45 -2.38 -18.89
C THR A 89 -6.99 -1.07 -19.49
N LEU A 90 -6.27 0.04 -19.32
CA LEU A 90 -6.64 1.32 -19.93
C LEU A 90 -6.53 1.28 -21.46
N ILE A 91 -5.50 0.63 -22.03
CA ILE A 91 -5.36 0.41 -23.48
C ILE A 91 -6.57 -0.37 -24.00
N GLN A 92 -6.94 -1.46 -23.33
CA GLN A 92 -8.13 -2.25 -23.68
C GLN A 92 -9.41 -1.40 -23.64
N SER A 93 -9.59 -0.60 -22.58
CA SER A 93 -10.78 0.26 -22.43
C SER A 93 -10.85 1.39 -23.48
N ARG A 94 -9.69 1.87 -23.96
CA ARG A 94 -9.60 2.81 -25.10
C ARG A 94 -9.91 2.11 -26.41
N GLY A 95 -9.38 0.91 -26.60
CA GLY A 95 -9.64 0.09 -27.78
C GLY A 95 -11.12 -0.28 -27.93
N ALA A 96 -11.84 -0.47 -26.84
CA ALA A 96 -13.28 -0.76 -26.85
C ALA A 96 -14.15 0.35 -27.50
N LEU A 97 -13.64 1.57 -27.64
CA LEU A 97 -14.29 2.66 -28.36
C LEU A 97 -14.13 2.56 -29.88
N LEU A 98 -13.25 1.71 -30.37
CA LEU A 98 -12.95 1.49 -31.78
C LEU A 98 -13.63 0.22 -32.28
N PRO A 99 -13.90 0.11 -33.62
CA PRO A 99 -14.37 -1.14 -34.19
C PRO A 99 -13.34 -2.26 -34.00
N SER A 100 -13.81 -3.47 -33.69
CA SER A 100 -13.00 -4.68 -33.80
C SER A 100 -12.85 -5.09 -35.26
N LEU A 101 -11.77 -5.77 -35.61
CA LEU A 101 -11.58 -6.40 -36.92
C LEU A 101 -11.13 -7.84 -36.68
N GLN A 102 -11.83 -8.79 -37.30
CA GLN A 102 -11.56 -10.21 -37.21
C GLN A 102 -11.52 -10.83 -38.61
N ALA A 103 -10.58 -11.72 -38.84
CA ALA A 103 -10.50 -12.52 -40.07
C ALA A 103 -10.89 -13.97 -39.70
N ASP A 104 -11.83 -14.52 -40.45
CA ASP A 104 -12.32 -15.87 -40.28
C ASP A 104 -12.17 -16.65 -41.60
N VAL A 105 -11.58 -17.82 -41.53
CA VAL A 105 -11.55 -18.77 -42.65
C VAL A 105 -12.12 -20.09 -42.12
N ASN A 106 -13.21 -20.55 -42.71
CA ASN A 106 -13.83 -21.78 -42.31
C ASN A 106 -14.35 -22.59 -43.49
N VAL A 107 -14.39 -23.90 -43.35
CA VAL A 107 -15.07 -24.85 -44.20
C VAL A 107 -16.14 -25.51 -43.34
N THR A 108 -17.38 -25.40 -43.76
CA THR A 108 -18.50 -26.01 -43.06
C THR A 108 -19.12 -27.10 -43.93
N ASP A 109 -19.19 -28.31 -43.42
CA ASP A 109 -19.92 -29.41 -44.02
C ASP A 109 -21.21 -29.63 -43.22
N ASN A 110 -22.36 -29.46 -43.86
CA ASN A 110 -23.67 -29.56 -43.23
C ASN A 110 -24.56 -30.51 -44.00
N LYS A 111 -25.05 -31.56 -43.34
CA LYS A 111 -26.04 -32.50 -43.88
C LYS A 111 -27.33 -32.29 -43.12
N GLN A 112 -28.33 -31.83 -43.87
CA GLN A 112 -29.70 -31.70 -43.32
C GLN A 112 -30.38 -33.07 -43.26
N SER A 113 -31.17 -33.30 -42.19
CA SER A 113 -31.98 -34.51 -42.07
C SER A 113 -33.15 -34.44 -43.05
N GLN A 114 -33.33 -35.51 -43.85
CA GLN A 114 -34.46 -35.59 -44.78
C GLN A 114 -35.81 -35.56 -44.06
N ALA A 115 -35.90 -36.09 -42.85
CA ALA A 115 -37.11 -36.07 -42.01
C ALA A 115 -37.46 -34.70 -41.47
N SER A 116 -36.50 -33.70 -41.46
CA SER A 116 -36.77 -32.32 -41.06
C SER A 116 -37.23 -31.41 -42.19
N LEU A 117 -37.29 -31.93 -43.41
CA LEU A 117 -37.65 -31.19 -44.60
C LEU A 117 -38.93 -31.77 -45.19
N ASN A 118 -39.96 -30.95 -45.35
CA ASN A 118 -41.23 -31.36 -45.89
C ASN A 118 -41.27 -31.12 -47.41
N PHE A 119 -40.63 -32.02 -48.19
CA PHE A 119 -40.63 -31.93 -49.64
C PHE A 119 -41.74 -32.83 -50.23
N PRO A 120 -42.38 -32.38 -51.35
CA PRO A 120 -43.27 -33.24 -52.12
C PRO A 120 -42.58 -34.53 -52.60
N PRO A 121 -43.33 -35.63 -52.68
CA PRO A 121 -42.75 -36.88 -53.20
C PRO A 121 -42.15 -36.70 -54.62
N GLY A 122 -40.91 -37.21 -54.81
CA GLY A 122 -40.24 -37.21 -56.10
C GLY A 122 -39.18 -36.09 -56.33
N ILE A 123 -38.98 -35.19 -55.36
CA ILE A 123 -37.91 -34.18 -55.42
C ILE A 123 -36.64 -34.69 -54.75
N ASN A 124 -35.63 -34.96 -55.52
CA ASN A 124 -34.31 -35.41 -55.02
C ASN A 124 -33.38 -34.18 -54.91
N ILE A 125 -33.15 -33.69 -53.66
CA ILE A 125 -32.27 -32.58 -53.40
C ILE A 125 -31.04 -33.11 -52.66
N ASN A 126 -29.88 -32.61 -53.05
CA ASN A 126 -28.67 -32.88 -52.25
C ASN A 126 -28.77 -32.16 -50.92
N LEU A 127 -28.89 -32.90 -49.84
CA LEU A 127 -29.00 -32.39 -48.47
C LEU A 127 -27.68 -32.10 -47.80
N GLU A 128 -26.59 -32.45 -48.49
CA GLU A 128 -25.21 -32.21 -48.03
C GLU A 128 -24.66 -30.93 -48.72
N THR A 129 -24.24 -30.00 -47.90
CA THR A 129 -23.76 -28.72 -48.41
C THR A 129 -22.41 -28.37 -47.76
N GLN A 130 -21.37 -28.30 -48.60
CA GLN A 130 -20.11 -27.78 -48.19
C GLN A 130 -20.07 -26.28 -48.48
N THR A 131 -19.65 -25.45 -47.45
CA THR A 131 -19.48 -24.03 -47.62
C THR A 131 -18.06 -23.66 -47.30
N TYR A 132 -17.37 -23.09 -48.26
CA TYR A 132 -16.03 -22.52 -48.12
C TYR A 132 -16.19 -21.02 -47.90
N LYS A 133 -15.67 -20.47 -46.80
CA LYS A 133 -15.83 -19.07 -46.45
C LYS A 133 -14.54 -18.46 -45.91
N ALA A 134 -14.14 -17.32 -46.47
CA ALA A 134 -13.12 -16.44 -45.95
C ALA A 134 -13.67 -15.03 -45.84
N GLN A 135 -13.68 -14.44 -44.67
CA GLN A 135 -14.28 -13.12 -44.43
C GLN A 135 -13.47 -12.29 -43.47
N LEU A 136 -13.57 -10.97 -43.67
CA LEU A 136 -13.29 -9.98 -42.63
C LEU A 136 -14.60 -9.52 -42.00
N SER A 137 -14.66 -9.50 -40.70
CA SER A 137 -15.82 -9.00 -39.95
C SER A 137 -15.40 -7.90 -38.98
N THR A 138 -16.27 -6.92 -38.78
CA THR A 138 -16.07 -5.84 -37.84
C THR A 138 -17.32 -5.65 -37.00
N SER A 139 -17.13 -5.31 -35.74
CA SER A 139 -18.22 -4.96 -34.84
C SER A 139 -17.83 -3.72 -34.03
N TRP A 140 -18.74 -2.77 -33.96
CA TRP A 140 -18.58 -1.54 -33.22
C TRP A 140 -19.84 -1.19 -32.44
N GLU A 141 -19.67 -0.91 -31.14
CA GLU A 141 -20.71 -0.34 -30.29
C GLU A 141 -20.57 1.18 -30.26
N ALA A 142 -21.53 1.91 -30.78
CA ALA A 142 -21.55 3.36 -30.72
C ALA A 142 -21.89 3.80 -29.28
N ASP A 143 -20.98 4.54 -28.65
CA ASP A 143 -21.06 4.93 -27.22
C ASP A 143 -21.99 6.13 -27.00
N ILE A 144 -23.25 6.03 -27.46
CA ILE A 144 -24.25 7.10 -27.36
C ILE A 144 -24.68 7.41 -25.91
N TRP A 145 -24.54 6.45 -25.01
CA TRP A 145 -24.94 6.57 -23.60
C TRP A 145 -23.76 6.76 -22.65
N GLY A 146 -22.53 6.85 -23.16
CA GLY A 146 -21.32 7.03 -22.38
C GLY A 146 -20.90 5.82 -21.57
N LYS A 147 -21.35 4.60 -21.90
CA LYS A 147 -20.97 3.34 -21.26
C LYS A 147 -19.47 3.07 -21.39
N LEU A 148 -18.97 3.07 -22.63
CA LEU A 148 -17.57 2.81 -22.93
C LEU A 148 -16.66 3.97 -22.47
N THR A 149 -17.12 5.20 -22.62
CA THR A 149 -16.42 6.39 -22.11
C THR A 149 -16.30 6.36 -20.60
N SER A 150 -17.34 5.95 -19.86
CA SER A 150 -17.28 5.79 -18.40
C SER A 150 -16.36 4.64 -18.01
N ALA A 151 -16.38 3.51 -18.72
CA ALA A 151 -15.45 2.40 -18.51
C ALA A 151 -13.98 2.85 -18.68
N LYS A 152 -13.68 3.63 -19.75
CA LYS A 152 -12.36 4.22 -19.96
C LYS A 152 -11.96 5.17 -18.81
N ARG A 153 -12.88 6.04 -18.34
CA ARG A 153 -12.62 6.93 -17.20
C ARG A 153 -12.39 6.16 -15.91
N GLY A 154 -13.14 5.07 -15.70
CA GLY A 154 -12.95 4.15 -14.58
C GLY A 154 -11.57 3.49 -14.62
N ALA A 155 -11.16 2.94 -15.76
CA ALA A 155 -9.83 2.36 -15.96
C ALA A 155 -8.70 3.39 -15.76
N TYR A 156 -8.88 4.63 -16.23
CA TYR A 156 -7.92 5.71 -15.98
C TYR A 156 -7.82 6.07 -14.49
N ALA A 157 -8.95 6.11 -13.78
CA ALA A 157 -8.95 6.32 -12.34
C ALA A 157 -8.23 5.17 -11.60
N THR A 158 -8.40 3.92 -12.05
CA THR A 158 -7.68 2.75 -11.51
C THR A 158 -6.17 2.85 -11.77
N LEU A 159 -5.74 3.36 -12.92
CA LEU A 159 -4.32 3.61 -13.18
C LEU A 159 -3.74 4.64 -12.19
N LEU A 160 -4.43 5.76 -11.96
CA LEU A 160 -4.01 6.77 -11.01
C LEU A 160 -4.03 6.26 -9.56
N GLN A 161 -5.00 5.41 -9.21
CA GLN A 161 -5.04 4.70 -7.93
C GLN A 161 -3.80 3.83 -7.72
N THR A 162 -3.42 3.07 -8.75
CA THR A 162 -2.27 2.15 -8.70
C THR A 162 -0.94 2.91 -8.61
N ASP A 163 -0.80 4.03 -9.33
CA ASP A 163 0.38 4.91 -9.22
C ASP A 163 0.49 5.51 -7.81
N ALA A 164 -0.61 5.99 -7.24
CA ALA A 164 -0.63 6.48 -5.87
C ALA A 164 -0.33 5.36 -4.85
N ALA A 165 -0.83 4.14 -5.06
CA ALA A 165 -0.52 2.98 -4.23
C ALA A 165 0.98 2.62 -4.28
N LYS A 166 1.64 2.70 -5.44
CA LYS A 166 3.11 2.53 -5.56
C LYS A 166 3.85 3.55 -4.70
N ARG A 167 3.44 4.81 -4.69
CA ARG A 167 4.03 5.86 -3.84
C ARG A 167 3.82 5.56 -2.36
N ALA A 168 2.65 5.03 -1.98
CA ALA A 168 2.38 4.61 -0.60
C ALA A 168 3.32 3.46 -0.17
N VAL A 169 3.57 2.47 -1.04
CA VAL A 169 4.54 1.39 -0.81
C VAL A 169 5.95 1.96 -0.61
N GLN A 170 6.38 2.93 -1.43
CA GLN A 170 7.69 3.58 -1.29
C GLN A 170 7.81 4.33 0.04
N THR A 171 6.81 5.14 0.43
CA THR A 171 6.79 5.85 1.70
C THR A 171 6.87 4.88 2.89
N GLN A 172 6.09 3.80 2.85
CA GLN A 172 6.11 2.77 3.88
C GLN A 172 7.45 2.04 3.94
N LEU A 173 8.05 1.71 2.80
CA LEU A 173 9.35 1.05 2.71
C LEU A 173 10.46 1.88 3.39
N ILE A 174 10.53 3.18 3.09
CA ILE A 174 11.49 4.11 3.69
C ILE A 174 11.33 4.12 5.22
N ALA A 175 10.09 4.27 5.70
CA ALA A 175 9.81 4.27 7.13
C ALA A 175 10.16 2.93 7.79
N THR A 176 9.88 1.81 7.14
CA THR A 176 10.16 0.48 7.67
C THR A 176 11.67 0.23 7.74
N ILE A 177 12.45 0.60 6.72
CA ILE A 177 13.91 0.48 6.74
C ILE A 177 14.50 1.33 7.87
N ALA A 178 14.08 2.61 7.99
CA ALA A 178 14.59 3.51 9.02
C ALA A 178 14.24 3.01 10.44
N ASN A 179 13.02 2.57 10.68
CA ASN A 179 12.60 2.05 11.99
C ASN A 179 13.34 0.77 12.38
N ASN A 180 13.53 -0.17 11.45
CA ASN A 180 14.32 -1.38 11.71
C ASN A 180 15.81 -1.06 11.93
N TYR A 181 16.36 -0.10 11.18
CA TYR A 181 17.74 0.35 11.39
C TYR A 181 17.93 0.94 12.79
N TYR A 182 17.06 1.85 13.23
CA TYR A 182 17.13 2.40 14.59
C TYR A 182 16.90 1.34 15.67
N THR A 183 16.03 0.37 15.43
CA THR A 183 15.87 -0.78 16.33
C THR A 183 17.18 -1.58 16.45
N LEU A 184 17.86 -1.82 15.33
CA LEU A 184 19.15 -2.52 15.31
C LEU A 184 20.21 -1.76 16.10
N LEU A 185 20.32 -0.42 15.94
CA LEU A 185 21.24 0.41 16.73
C LEU A 185 20.91 0.39 18.23
N ALA A 186 19.65 0.37 18.57
CA ALA A 186 19.20 0.26 19.97
C ALA A 186 19.60 -1.09 20.58
N LEU A 187 19.43 -2.18 19.84
CA LEU A 187 19.83 -3.54 20.27
C LEU A 187 21.36 -3.64 20.47
N ASP A 188 22.17 -3.04 19.59
CA ASP A 188 23.61 -2.98 19.76
C ASP A 188 24.00 -2.21 21.03
N LYS A 189 23.33 -1.09 21.31
CA LYS A 189 23.59 -0.32 22.54
C LYS A 189 23.17 -1.10 23.78
N GLN A 190 22.04 -1.83 23.74
CA GLN A 190 21.60 -2.72 24.83
C GLN A 190 22.61 -3.86 25.04
N LEU A 191 23.13 -4.45 23.96
CA LEU A 191 24.17 -5.47 24.01
C LEU A 191 25.44 -4.94 24.72
N ALA A 192 25.94 -3.78 24.30
CA ALA A 192 27.12 -3.17 24.88
C ALA A 192 26.96 -2.86 26.38
N ILE A 193 25.80 -2.34 26.80
CA ILE A 193 25.51 -2.10 28.23
C ILE A 193 25.42 -3.42 28.99
N THR A 194 24.79 -4.43 28.43
CA THR A 194 24.67 -5.76 29.07
C THR A 194 26.05 -6.42 29.25
N GLU A 195 26.89 -6.38 28.24
CA GLU A 195 28.27 -6.89 28.32
C GLU A 195 29.11 -6.13 29.37
N GLN A 196 28.97 -4.81 29.44
CA GLN A 196 29.60 -4.02 30.50
C GLN A 196 29.07 -4.38 31.88
N THR A 197 27.77 -4.60 32.03
CA THR A 197 27.13 -5.03 33.29
C THR A 197 27.65 -6.40 33.72
N ILE A 198 27.77 -7.36 32.80
CA ILE A 198 28.33 -8.69 33.08
C ILE A 198 29.77 -8.56 33.58
N LYS A 199 30.58 -7.69 32.96
CA LYS A 199 31.97 -7.45 33.41
C LYS A 199 32.01 -6.89 34.83
N VAL A 200 31.17 -5.90 35.16
CA VAL A 200 31.08 -5.33 36.53
C VAL A 200 30.63 -6.41 37.53
N ARG A 201 29.56 -7.12 37.22
CA ARG A 201 29.06 -8.18 38.13
C ARG A 201 30.03 -9.33 38.32
N THR A 202 30.88 -9.64 37.35
CA THR A 202 31.98 -10.61 37.49
C THR A 202 32.99 -10.13 38.56
N GLN A 203 33.36 -8.84 38.50
CA GLN A 203 34.23 -8.25 39.52
C GLN A 203 33.56 -8.21 40.89
N ASP A 204 32.26 -7.92 40.95
CA ASP A 204 31.52 -7.92 42.20
C ASP A 204 31.49 -9.33 42.87
N VAL A 205 31.33 -10.41 42.06
CA VAL A 205 31.41 -11.80 42.57
C VAL A 205 32.78 -12.09 43.21
N GLU A 206 33.89 -11.71 42.54
CA GLU A 206 35.24 -11.88 43.08
C GLU A 206 35.43 -11.09 44.38
N THR A 207 34.99 -9.82 44.41
CA THR A 207 35.01 -9.00 45.62
C THR A 207 34.21 -9.65 46.77
N MET A 208 33.02 -10.21 46.50
CA MET A 208 32.25 -10.89 47.53
C MET A 208 32.93 -12.16 48.05
N ARG A 209 33.65 -12.88 47.20
CA ARG A 209 34.42 -14.07 47.62
C ARG A 209 35.57 -13.68 48.54
N GLU A 210 36.30 -12.60 48.21
CA GLU A 210 37.37 -12.05 49.04
C GLU A 210 36.86 -11.56 50.40
N LEU A 211 35.76 -10.77 50.42
CA LEU A 211 35.13 -10.29 51.64
C LEU A 211 34.60 -11.43 52.54
N LYS A 212 34.11 -12.54 51.93
CA LYS A 212 33.74 -13.74 52.66
C LYS A 212 34.93 -14.42 53.33
N GLN A 213 36.10 -14.49 52.63
CA GLN A 213 37.33 -15.03 53.22
C GLN A 213 37.78 -14.20 54.43
N GLY A 214 37.61 -12.86 54.32
CA GLY A 214 37.88 -11.93 55.43
C GLY A 214 36.80 -11.89 56.51
N ALA A 215 35.77 -12.77 56.47
CA ALA A 215 34.60 -12.82 57.37
C ALA A 215 33.81 -11.51 57.46
N VAL A 216 33.91 -10.63 56.42
CA VAL A 216 33.13 -9.38 56.32
C VAL A 216 31.71 -9.61 55.83
N VAL A 217 31.50 -10.60 54.93
CA VAL A 217 30.18 -11.00 54.43
C VAL A 217 29.96 -12.50 54.60
N ASN A 218 28.70 -12.91 54.59
CA ASN A 218 28.31 -14.32 54.68
C ASN A 218 28.25 -15.00 53.31
N GLY A 219 28.08 -16.32 53.26
CA GLY A 219 27.96 -17.08 52.01
C GLY A 219 26.75 -16.71 51.15
N ALA A 220 25.67 -16.21 51.76
CA ALA A 220 24.47 -15.80 51.03
C ALA A 220 24.77 -14.58 50.09
N ALA A 221 25.62 -13.65 50.51
CA ALA A 221 26.01 -12.51 49.68
C ALA A 221 26.76 -12.95 48.42
N VAL A 222 27.62 -13.96 48.50
CA VAL A 222 28.34 -14.52 47.34
C VAL A 222 27.37 -15.17 46.37
N VAL A 223 26.49 -16.04 46.85
CA VAL A 223 25.50 -16.76 46.02
C VAL A 223 24.52 -15.77 45.37
N GLN A 224 24.10 -14.72 46.09
CA GLN A 224 23.26 -13.65 45.51
C GLN A 224 23.97 -12.89 44.42
N SER A 225 25.27 -12.60 44.58
CA SER A 225 26.08 -11.95 43.54
C SER A 225 26.24 -12.83 42.30
N GLU A 226 26.48 -14.12 42.47
CA GLU A 226 26.52 -15.11 41.39
C GLU A 226 25.17 -15.20 40.66
N ALA A 227 24.06 -15.24 41.38
CA ALA A 227 22.71 -15.26 40.78
C ALA A 227 22.46 -14.02 39.91
N ASN A 228 22.87 -12.83 40.34
CA ASN A 228 22.75 -11.59 39.60
C ASN A 228 23.65 -11.56 38.35
N LEU A 229 24.86 -12.10 38.42
CA LEU A 229 25.74 -12.29 37.27
C LEU A 229 25.07 -13.19 36.24
N TYR A 230 24.57 -14.36 36.65
CA TYR A 230 23.89 -15.29 35.74
C TYR A 230 22.62 -14.70 35.14
N ALA A 231 21.87 -13.92 35.91
CA ALA A 231 20.68 -13.21 35.40
C ALA A 231 21.03 -12.22 34.25
N ALA A 232 22.20 -11.56 34.32
CA ALA A 232 22.68 -10.74 33.23
C ALA A 232 23.18 -11.58 32.04
N GLN A 233 23.89 -12.67 32.29
CA GLN A 233 24.41 -13.57 31.26
C GLN A 233 23.30 -14.22 30.42
N VAL A 234 22.18 -14.61 31.04
CA VAL A 234 21.03 -15.25 30.39
C VAL A 234 20.39 -14.30 29.32
N THR A 235 20.47 -12.98 29.49
CA THR A 235 19.90 -12.05 28.51
C THR A 235 20.76 -11.89 27.24
N LEU A 236 22.04 -12.25 27.29
CA LEU A 236 22.98 -12.05 26.19
C LEU A 236 22.62 -12.84 24.91
N PRO A 237 22.29 -14.14 24.96
CA PRO A 237 21.86 -14.90 23.79
C PRO A 237 20.61 -14.32 23.13
N ASP A 238 19.64 -13.85 23.91
CA ASP A 238 18.41 -13.25 23.38
C ASP A 238 18.67 -11.94 22.65
N LEU A 239 19.54 -11.09 23.17
CA LEU A 239 19.97 -9.85 22.48
C LEU A 239 20.69 -10.17 21.17
N LYS A 240 21.63 -11.13 21.18
CA LYS A 240 22.33 -11.57 19.96
C LYS A 240 21.38 -12.15 18.92
N ARG A 241 20.37 -12.93 19.34
CA ARG A 241 19.31 -13.42 18.46
C ARG A 241 18.51 -12.27 17.87
N SER A 242 18.05 -11.32 18.69
CA SER A 242 17.27 -10.16 18.25
C SER A 242 18.01 -9.28 17.24
N ILE A 243 19.33 -9.10 17.43
CA ILE A 243 20.21 -8.42 16.46
C ILE A 243 20.19 -9.15 15.11
N LYS A 244 20.38 -10.50 15.12
CA LYS A 244 20.35 -11.29 13.87
C LYS A 244 18.99 -11.23 13.19
N GLU A 245 17.90 -11.28 13.92
CA GLU A 245 16.54 -11.14 13.39
C GLU A 245 16.34 -9.76 12.73
N ALA A 246 16.82 -8.68 13.36
CA ALA A 246 16.75 -7.33 12.80
C ALA A 246 17.62 -7.17 11.53
N GLU A 247 18.83 -7.74 11.51
CA GLU A 247 19.71 -7.80 10.31
C GLU A 247 19.04 -8.55 9.18
N ASN A 248 18.42 -9.71 9.46
CA ASN A 248 17.71 -10.50 8.47
C ASN A 248 16.50 -9.75 7.90
N ALA A 249 15.72 -9.08 8.76
CA ALA A 249 14.59 -8.27 8.31
C ALA A 249 15.03 -7.12 7.37
N LEU A 250 16.10 -6.41 7.72
CA LEU A 250 16.69 -5.38 6.85
C LEU A 250 17.21 -5.96 5.53
N SER A 251 17.85 -7.15 5.56
CA SER A 251 18.34 -7.80 4.35
C SER A 251 17.21 -8.12 3.37
N VAL A 252 16.05 -8.60 3.87
CA VAL A 252 14.87 -8.87 3.04
C VAL A 252 14.31 -7.57 2.43
N LEU A 253 14.27 -6.48 3.20
CA LEU A 253 13.78 -5.18 2.70
C LEU A 253 14.62 -4.63 1.54
N VAL A 254 15.91 -4.96 1.50
CA VAL A 254 16.82 -4.58 0.40
C VAL A 254 17.04 -5.71 -0.61
N ALA A 255 16.18 -6.74 -0.59
CA ALA A 255 16.20 -7.89 -1.49
C ALA A 255 17.53 -8.66 -1.51
N LYS A 256 18.12 -8.84 -0.33
CA LYS A 256 19.34 -9.65 -0.15
C LYS A 256 19.09 -10.88 0.72
N ALA A 257 19.92 -11.88 0.56
CA ALA A 257 19.99 -12.99 1.52
C ALA A 257 20.38 -12.45 2.91
N PRO A 258 19.91 -13.11 4.00
CA PRO A 258 20.26 -12.74 5.37
C PRO A 258 21.77 -12.52 5.56
N ASN A 259 22.14 -11.33 6.00
CA ASN A 259 23.55 -10.93 6.14
C ASN A 259 23.69 -9.86 7.22
N ALA A 260 24.92 -9.62 7.70
CA ALA A 260 25.25 -8.53 8.58
C ALA A 260 25.02 -7.18 7.88
N ILE A 261 24.47 -6.22 8.61
CA ILE A 261 24.19 -4.87 8.12
C ILE A 261 25.22 -3.90 8.68
N ASN A 262 25.91 -3.18 7.78
CA ASN A 262 26.76 -2.07 8.17
C ASN A 262 25.94 -0.96 8.83
N ARG A 263 26.42 -0.44 9.94
CA ARG A 263 25.71 0.55 10.75
C ARG A 263 26.63 1.42 11.58
N THR A 264 26.13 2.57 11.96
CA THR A 264 26.73 3.50 12.92
C THR A 264 26.27 3.16 14.34
N THR A 265 26.33 4.09 15.27
CA THR A 265 25.86 3.90 16.65
C THR A 265 24.61 4.73 16.93
N LEU A 266 23.82 4.30 17.92
CA LEU A 266 22.61 5.02 18.35
C LEU A 266 22.94 6.44 18.83
N ASP A 267 24.09 6.62 19.49
CA ASP A 267 24.51 7.92 20.06
C ASP A 267 24.83 8.95 18.97
N GLN A 268 25.22 8.51 17.76
CA GLN A 268 25.50 9.38 16.61
C GLN A 268 24.22 9.84 15.88
N GLN A 269 23.06 9.23 16.19
CA GLN A 269 21.81 9.57 15.52
C GLN A 269 21.25 10.87 16.09
N THR A 270 21.00 11.84 15.22
CA THR A 270 20.35 13.11 15.59
C THR A 270 18.95 13.15 14.99
N PRO A 271 17.88 13.20 15.82
CA PRO A 271 16.52 13.33 15.30
C PRO A 271 16.35 14.70 14.63
N TYR A 272 15.61 14.74 13.52
CA TYR A 272 15.25 15.99 12.87
C TYR A 272 14.40 16.84 13.83
N ALA A 273 14.83 18.10 14.04
CA ALA A 273 14.28 18.94 15.11
C ALA A 273 13.06 19.75 14.69
N ASN A 274 12.90 20.07 13.40
CA ASN A 274 11.85 20.96 12.89
C ASN A 274 10.60 20.17 12.46
N LEU A 275 9.74 19.84 13.41
CA LEU A 275 8.54 19.01 13.20
C LEU A 275 7.33 19.85 12.73
N GLN A 276 7.41 20.35 11.52
CA GLN A 276 6.30 21.09 10.90
C GLN A 276 5.27 20.12 10.32
N THR A 277 4.04 20.18 10.82
CA THR A 277 2.95 19.27 10.42
C THR A 277 2.12 19.78 9.26
N GLY A 278 2.08 21.10 9.05
CA GLY A 278 1.13 21.72 8.15
C GLY A 278 -0.33 21.62 8.64
N VAL A 279 -1.26 22.06 7.83
CA VAL A 279 -2.70 21.93 8.08
C VAL A 279 -3.22 20.56 7.68
N SER A 280 -4.20 20.03 8.43
CA SER A 280 -4.71 18.66 8.22
C SER A 280 -5.31 18.43 6.83
N ALA A 281 -5.84 19.46 6.17
CA ALA A 281 -6.34 19.35 4.79
C ALA A 281 -5.26 18.96 3.77
N GLN A 282 -3.97 19.17 4.07
CA GLN A 282 -2.87 18.76 3.18
C GLN A 282 -2.70 17.23 3.06
N LEU A 283 -3.27 16.44 3.99
CA LEU A 283 -3.29 14.99 3.88
C LEU A 283 -3.94 14.53 2.57
N LEU A 284 -4.97 15.25 2.10
CA LEU A 284 -5.63 14.98 0.81
C LEU A 284 -4.72 15.12 -0.40
N LYS A 285 -3.62 15.90 -0.28
CA LYS A 285 -2.66 16.16 -1.36
C LYS A 285 -1.37 15.36 -1.20
N ASN A 286 -0.91 15.21 0.03
CA ASN A 286 0.43 14.69 0.31
C ASN A 286 0.44 13.19 0.56
N ARG A 287 -0.62 12.61 1.12
CA ARG A 287 -0.67 11.17 1.45
C ARG A 287 -1.06 10.32 0.24
N PRO A 288 -0.15 9.46 -0.25
CA PRO A 288 -0.42 8.63 -1.42
C PRO A 288 -1.55 7.62 -1.20
N ASP A 289 -1.73 7.08 0.01
CA ASP A 289 -2.81 6.17 0.36
C ASP A 289 -4.18 6.85 0.32
N VAL A 290 -4.28 8.10 0.79
CA VAL A 290 -5.50 8.91 0.70
C VAL A 290 -5.83 9.23 -0.76
N ILE A 291 -4.81 9.58 -1.55
CA ILE A 291 -4.94 9.82 -3.01
C ILE A 291 -5.41 8.54 -3.71
N ALA A 292 -4.83 7.38 -3.37
CA ALA A 292 -5.25 6.08 -3.91
C ALA A 292 -6.71 5.77 -3.58
N ALA A 293 -7.13 5.99 -2.33
CA ALA A 293 -8.51 5.78 -1.91
C ALA A 293 -9.51 6.70 -2.65
N GLU A 294 -9.14 7.96 -2.88
CA GLU A 294 -9.95 8.90 -3.69
C GLU A 294 -10.11 8.42 -5.14
N PHE A 295 -9.03 7.99 -5.79
CA PHE A 295 -9.11 7.43 -7.15
C PHE A 295 -9.87 6.11 -7.19
N GLY A 296 -9.81 5.29 -6.15
CA GLY A 296 -10.66 4.11 -5.99
C GLY A 296 -12.15 4.47 -5.96
N PHE A 297 -12.52 5.50 -5.21
CA PHE A 297 -13.89 6.01 -5.21
C PHE A 297 -14.30 6.53 -6.60
N ARG A 298 -13.43 7.28 -7.29
CA ARG A 298 -13.68 7.76 -8.66
C ARG A 298 -13.89 6.60 -9.64
N SER A 299 -13.09 5.54 -9.55
CA SER A 299 -13.28 4.35 -10.38
C SER A 299 -14.63 3.69 -10.12
N ALA A 300 -15.02 3.52 -8.86
CA ALA A 300 -16.32 2.96 -8.48
C ALA A 300 -17.50 3.84 -8.94
N PHE A 301 -17.37 5.17 -8.90
CA PHE A 301 -18.35 6.10 -9.43
C PHE A 301 -18.54 5.91 -10.96
N GLU A 302 -17.46 5.80 -11.72
CA GLU A 302 -17.54 5.57 -13.17
C GLU A 302 -18.14 4.18 -13.49
N ASN A 303 -17.86 3.16 -12.69
CA ASN A 303 -18.47 1.85 -12.79
C ASN A 303 -19.99 1.90 -12.53
N THR A 304 -20.45 2.78 -11.65
CA THR A 304 -21.89 3.04 -11.43
C THR A 304 -22.52 3.68 -12.68
N ASN A 305 -21.81 4.59 -13.36
CA ASN A 305 -22.26 5.14 -14.65
C ASN A 305 -22.35 4.05 -15.72
N VAL A 306 -21.36 3.15 -15.80
CA VAL A 306 -21.41 1.98 -16.70
C VAL A 306 -22.63 1.11 -16.40
N ALA A 307 -22.90 0.82 -15.13
CA ALA A 307 -24.04 0.01 -14.71
C ALA A 307 -25.39 0.66 -15.07
N LYS A 308 -25.50 1.99 -14.97
CA LYS A 308 -26.69 2.74 -15.41
C LYS A 308 -26.90 2.67 -16.92
N ALA A 309 -25.82 2.72 -17.71
CA ALA A 309 -25.90 2.67 -19.16
C ALA A 309 -26.48 1.34 -19.69
N TYR A 310 -26.38 0.24 -18.93
CA TYR A 310 -27.01 -1.04 -19.29
C TYR A 310 -28.56 -1.04 -19.28
N PHE A 311 -29.20 0.00 -18.77
CA PHE A 311 -30.65 0.17 -18.83
C PHE A 311 -31.12 0.81 -20.16
N TYR A 312 -30.17 1.17 -21.03
CA TYR A 312 -30.45 1.81 -22.32
C TYR A 312 -30.05 0.90 -23.49
N PRO A 313 -30.69 1.05 -24.66
CA PRO A 313 -30.41 0.21 -25.82
C PRO A 313 -28.98 0.39 -26.33
N ALA A 314 -28.28 -0.69 -26.59
CA ALA A 314 -26.97 -0.65 -27.24
C ALA A 314 -27.14 -0.50 -28.76
N LEU A 315 -26.49 0.51 -29.36
CA LEU A 315 -26.40 0.67 -30.80
C LEU A 315 -25.13 -0.03 -31.30
N THR A 316 -25.30 -1.11 -32.06
CA THR A 316 -24.20 -1.88 -32.63
C THR A 316 -24.22 -1.78 -34.16
N ILE A 317 -23.06 -1.61 -34.77
CA ILE A 317 -22.84 -1.66 -36.21
C ILE A 317 -21.90 -2.81 -36.48
N THR A 318 -22.35 -3.78 -37.29
CA THR A 318 -21.55 -4.92 -37.72
C THR A 318 -21.44 -4.93 -39.22
N ALA A 319 -20.27 -5.20 -39.75
CA ALA A 319 -20.08 -5.41 -41.18
C ALA A 319 -19.21 -6.67 -41.39
N ALA A 320 -19.53 -7.40 -42.45
CA ALA A 320 -18.72 -8.53 -42.87
C ALA A 320 -18.63 -8.52 -44.40
N GLY A 321 -17.49 -8.87 -44.93
CA GLY A 321 -17.30 -9.02 -46.37
C GLY A 321 -16.17 -10.02 -46.65
N GLY A 322 -16.27 -10.67 -47.78
CA GLY A 322 -15.29 -11.69 -48.15
C GLY A 322 -15.74 -12.58 -49.28
N LEU A 323 -15.29 -13.81 -49.27
CA LEU A 323 -15.58 -14.84 -50.26
C LEU A 323 -16.41 -15.96 -49.59
N SER A 324 -17.48 -16.43 -50.23
CA SER A 324 -18.29 -17.58 -49.78
C SER A 324 -18.76 -18.34 -50.99
N SER A 325 -18.46 -19.65 -51.04
CA SER A 325 -18.85 -20.52 -52.16
C SER A 325 -19.22 -21.91 -51.66
N LEU A 326 -20.12 -22.56 -52.39
CA LEU A 326 -20.46 -24.00 -52.19
C LEU A 326 -19.47 -24.93 -52.87
N GLN A 327 -18.69 -24.43 -53.81
CA GLN A 327 -17.67 -25.19 -54.55
C GLN A 327 -16.32 -24.46 -54.52
N LEU A 328 -15.27 -25.22 -54.26
CA LEU A 328 -13.93 -24.65 -54.14
C LEU A 328 -13.44 -24.01 -55.47
N GLN A 329 -13.88 -24.52 -56.62
CA GLN A 329 -13.52 -23.98 -57.93
C GLN A 329 -14.07 -22.54 -58.18
N ASP A 330 -15.21 -22.19 -57.55
CA ASP A 330 -15.85 -20.90 -57.70
C ASP A 330 -15.40 -19.90 -56.62
N PHE A 331 -14.55 -20.36 -55.71
CA PHE A 331 -14.20 -19.59 -54.49
C PHE A 331 -13.56 -18.23 -54.81
N PHE A 332 -12.77 -18.12 -55.88
CA PHE A 332 -12.10 -16.87 -56.24
C PHE A 332 -12.79 -16.10 -57.39
N SER A 333 -13.84 -16.65 -58.00
CA SER A 333 -14.43 -16.08 -59.21
C SER A 333 -15.84 -15.46 -59.04
N LYS A 334 -16.70 -16.02 -58.19
CA LYS A 334 -18.11 -15.62 -58.04
C LYS A 334 -18.57 -15.58 -56.59
N SER A 335 -17.67 -15.49 -55.65
CA SER A 335 -17.91 -15.74 -54.21
C SER A 335 -17.98 -14.47 -53.36
N ILE A 336 -17.76 -13.29 -53.93
CA ILE A 336 -17.74 -12.04 -53.18
C ILE A 336 -19.09 -11.77 -52.54
N PHE A 337 -19.10 -11.49 -51.26
CA PHE A 337 -20.28 -11.06 -50.51
C PHE A 337 -19.91 -9.90 -49.57
N TYR A 338 -20.89 -9.13 -49.18
CA TYR A 338 -20.82 -8.21 -48.02
C TYR A 338 -22.16 -8.18 -47.30
N ASN A 339 -22.07 -7.86 -46.00
CA ASN A 339 -23.23 -7.64 -45.14
C ASN A 339 -22.94 -6.46 -44.22
N LEU A 340 -23.88 -5.52 -44.09
CA LEU A 340 -23.82 -4.39 -43.19
C LEU A 340 -25.11 -4.33 -42.38
N VAL A 341 -25.01 -4.44 -41.04
CA VAL A 341 -26.17 -4.44 -40.13
C VAL A 341 -25.97 -3.36 -39.07
N GLY A 342 -26.91 -2.45 -38.93
CA GLY A 342 -27.05 -1.54 -37.82
C GLY A 342 -28.21 -2.02 -36.93
N GLY A 343 -27.95 -2.26 -35.66
CA GLY A 343 -28.93 -2.79 -34.72
C GLY A 343 -29.01 -2.01 -33.42
N LEU A 344 -30.24 -1.78 -32.93
CA LEU A 344 -30.50 -1.24 -31.59
C LEU A 344 -31.08 -2.36 -30.73
N THR A 345 -30.33 -2.79 -29.72
CA THR A 345 -30.74 -3.93 -28.90
C THR A 345 -30.91 -3.53 -27.44
N GLN A 346 -32.08 -3.78 -26.87
CA GLN A 346 -32.42 -3.59 -25.47
C GLN A 346 -33.01 -4.85 -24.87
N PRO A 347 -32.42 -5.48 -23.86
CA PRO A 347 -33.05 -6.54 -23.11
C PRO A 347 -34.26 -6.02 -22.32
N ILE A 348 -35.47 -6.49 -22.66
CA ILE A 348 -36.72 -6.12 -21.95
C ILE A 348 -36.81 -6.87 -20.62
N PHE A 349 -36.45 -8.14 -20.61
CA PHE A 349 -36.42 -8.97 -19.43
C PHE A 349 -35.11 -9.73 -19.29
N ALA A 350 -34.22 -9.21 -18.40
CA ALA A 350 -32.91 -9.78 -18.12
C ALA A 350 -32.85 -10.50 -16.75
N ARG A 351 -33.93 -11.05 -16.28
CA ARG A 351 -34.02 -11.80 -15.00
C ARG A 351 -33.43 -11.04 -13.81
N GLY A 352 -33.59 -9.72 -13.78
CA GLY A 352 -33.05 -8.85 -12.72
C GLY A 352 -31.55 -8.50 -12.85
N ALA A 353 -30.82 -8.99 -13.87
CA ALA A 353 -29.39 -8.81 -13.99
C ALA A 353 -28.94 -7.33 -13.98
N ASN A 354 -29.60 -6.45 -14.75
CA ASN A 354 -29.28 -5.03 -14.79
C ASN A 354 -29.57 -4.34 -13.45
N LYS A 355 -30.69 -4.70 -12.78
CA LYS A 355 -31.02 -4.18 -11.44
C LYS A 355 -29.97 -4.61 -10.40
N ALA A 356 -29.56 -5.89 -10.44
CA ALA A 356 -28.49 -6.40 -9.56
C ALA A 356 -27.17 -5.69 -9.82
N ARG A 357 -26.75 -5.55 -11.11
CA ARG A 357 -25.53 -4.83 -11.51
C ARG A 357 -25.51 -3.39 -10.98
N LEU A 358 -26.61 -2.65 -11.13
CA LEU A 358 -26.69 -1.28 -10.63
C LEU A 358 -26.59 -1.22 -9.10
N LYS A 359 -27.37 -2.04 -8.39
CA LYS A 359 -27.33 -2.08 -6.92
C LYS A 359 -25.94 -2.46 -6.39
N THR A 360 -25.28 -3.43 -7.02
CA THR A 360 -23.90 -3.81 -6.67
C THR A 360 -22.91 -2.66 -6.93
N ALA A 361 -23.04 -1.98 -8.06
CA ALA A 361 -22.16 -0.83 -8.36
C ALA A 361 -22.38 0.33 -7.39
N GLU A 362 -23.64 0.65 -7.03
CA GLU A 362 -23.96 1.67 -6.03
C GLU A 362 -23.42 1.31 -4.64
N ALA A 363 -23.56 0.06 -4.22
CA ALA A 363 -23.00 -0.42 -2.96
C ALA A 363 -21.46 -0.35 -2.95
N ASN A 364 -20.80 -0.78 -4.03
CA ASN A 364 -19.34 -0.68 -4.17
C ASN A 364 -18.85 0.77 -4.18
N GLN A 365 -19.59 1.68 -4.79
CA GLN A 365 -19.29 3.10 -4.75
C GLN A 365 -19.35 3.64 -3.31
N GLN A 366 -20.37 3.23 -2.55
CA GLN A 366 -20.50 3.64 -1.15
C GLN A 366 -19.40 3.05 -0.26
N ILE A 367 -19.03 1.80 -0.48
CA ILE A 367 -17.88 1.15 0.20
C ILE A 367 -16.60 1.93 -0.10
N ALA A 368 -16.33 2.28 -1.36
CA ALA A 368 -15.15 3.04 -1.75
C ALA A 368 -15.14 4.45 -1.12
N PHE A 369 -16.30 5.10 -0.97
CA PHE A 369 -16.42 6.37 -0.27
C PHE A 369 -16.09 6.24 1.22
N TYR A 370 -16.63 5.25 1.90
CA TYR A 370 -16.30 4.99 3.31
C TYR A 370 -14.82 4.65 3.50
N ASN A 371 -14.23 3.89 2.60
CA ASN A 371 -12.80 3.60 2.62
C ASN A 371 -11.96 4.89 2.48
N PHE A 372 -12.34 5.79 1.60
CA PHE A 372 -11.69 7.10 1.46
C PHE A 372 -11.78 7.92 2.76
N GLN A 373 -12.96 8.01 3.38
CA GLN A 373 -13.15 8.68 4.66
C GLN A 373 -12.30 8.03 5.77
N GLN A 374 -12.34 6.70 5.88
CA GLN A 374 -11.59 5.95 6.88
C GLN A 374 -10.08 6.17 6.73
N THR A 375 -9.55 6.13 5.51
CA THR A 375 -8.13 6.36 5.24
C THR A 375 -7.69 7.76 5.67
N LEU A 376 -8.54 8.78 5.43
CA LEU A 376 -8.27 10.14 5.84
C LEU A 376 -8.27 10.30 7.38
N LEU A 377 -9.24 9.71 8.07
CA LEU A 377 -9.31 9.70 9.54
C LEU A 377 -8.11 8.99 10.17
N THR A 378 -7.74 7.83 9.62
CA THR A 378 -6.54 7.08 10.03
C THR A 378 -5.27 7.92 9.84
N GLY A 379 -5.19 8.68 8.74
CA GLY A 379 -4.09 9.63 8.52
C GLY A 379 -3.98 10.68 9.62
N GLY A 380 -5.09 11.28 10.01
CA GLY A 380 -5.13 12.24 11.13
C GLY A 380 -4.72 11.61 12.47
N GLN A 381 -5.20 10.41 12.74
CA GLN A 381 -4.81 9.62 13.93
C GLN A 381 -3.30 9.35 13.96
N GLU A 382 -2.72 8.89 12.84
CA GLU A 382 -1.29 8.58 12.75
C GLU A 382 -0.42 9.82 13.01
N VAL A 383 -0.79 10.99 12.45
CA VAL A 383 -0.08 12.25 12.71
C VAL A 383 -0.15 12.61 14.19
N SER A 384 -1.35 12.57 14.79
CA SER A 384 -1.54 12.88 16.21
C SER A 384 -0.72 11.95 17.11
N ASN A 385 -0.79 10.63 16.85
CA ASN A 385 -0.05 9.64 17.61
C ASN A 385 1.47 9.84 17.51
N ALA A 386 2.00 10.15 16.32
CA ALA A 386 3.42 10.38 16.11
C ALA A 386 3.92 11.66 16.83
N LEU A 387 3.11 12.73 16.84
CA LEU A 387 3.41 13.94 17.59
C LEU A 387 3.48 13.69 19.09
N TYR A 388 2.46 13.03 19.66
CA TYR A 388 2.45 12.71 21.08
C TYR A 388 3.58 11.76 21.47
N ALA A 389 3.89 10.77 20.61
CA ALA A 389 5.02 9.88 20.87
C ALA A 389 6.35 10.64 20.90
N TYR A 390 6.54 11.63 20.01
CA TYR A 390 7.74 12.47 20.02
C TYR A 390 7.83 13.33 21.28
N GLN A 391 6.73 14.05 21.64
CA GLN A 391 6.68 14.90 22.82
C GLN A 391 6.98 14.09 24.09
N THR A 392 6.29 12.96 24.25
CA THR A 392 6.50 12.06 25.40
C THR A 392 7.93 11.54 25.45
N ALA A 393 8.53 11.15 24.33
CA ALA A 393 9.91 10.67 24.29
C ALA A 393 10.92 11.78 24.62
N ALA A 394 10.67 13.01 24.17
CA ALA A 394 11.53 14.16 24.47
C ALA A 394 11.50 14.51 25.98
N GLU A 395 10.32 14.55 26.61
CA GLU A 395 10.16 14.80 28.03
C GLU A 395 10.81 13.70 28.88
N LYS A 396 10.67 12.42 28.46
CA LYS A 396 11.32 11.30 29.14
C LYS A 396 12.83 11.36 29.02
N GLU A 397 13.39 11.69 27.85
CA GLU A 397 14.83 11.72 27.61
C GLU A 397 15.54 12.67 28.60
N GLU A 398 14.99 13.89 28.82
CA GLU A 398 15.55 14.85 29.78
C GLU A 398 15.51 14.32 31.22
N THR A 399 14.34 13.82 31.65
CA THR A 399 14.16 13.31 33.02
C THR A 399 14.99 12.03 33.25
N ARG A 400 15.10 11.18 32.24
CA ARG A 400 15.90 9.94 32.27
C ARG A 400 17.39 10.24 32.40
N ALA A 401 17.89 11.25 31.73
CA ALA A 401 19.28 11.67 31.87
C ALA A 401 19.61 12.08 33.33
N LYS A 402 18.73 12.83 33.98
CA LYS A 402 18.86 13.21 35.41
C LYS A 402 18.80 11.95 36.30
N GLN A 403 17.89 11.02 36.02
CA GLN A 403 17.77 9.76 36.76
C GLN A 403 19.04 8.92 36.65
N ILE A 404 19.57 8.72 35.43
CA ILE A 404 20.80 7.96 35.20
C ILE A 404 21.98 8.60 35.94
N ALA A 405 22.14 9.94 35.85
CA ALA A 405 23.20 10.66 36.56
C ALA A 405 23.12 10.48 38.09
N SER A 406 21.90 10.51 38.68
CA SER A 406 21.69 10.30 40.09
C SER A 406 21.95 8.84 40.51
N LEU A 407 21.51 7.87 39.73
CA LEU A 407 21.74 6.45 39.97
C LEU A 407 23.22 6.05 39.83
N THR A 408 23.93 6.69 38.88
CA THR A 408 25.40 6.49 38.77
C THR A 408 26.10 6.89 40.07
N LYS A 409 25.78 8.09 40.60
CA LYS A 409 26.32 8.53 41.90
C LYS A 409 25.91 7.61 43.06
N ALA A 410 24.65 7.11 43.06
CA ALA A 410 24.18 6.19 44.07
C ALA A 410 24.98 4.88 44.08
N VAL A 411 25.27 4.32 42.90
CA VAL A 411 26.15 3.14 42.76
C VAL A 411 27.54 3.42 43.27
N ASP A 412 28.14 4.56 42.93
CA ASP A 412 29.47 4.93 43.41
C ASP A 412 29.51 5.07 44.94
N PHE A 413 28.54 5.79 45.52
CA PHE A 413 28.45 5.97 46.96
C PHE A 413 28.18 4.65 47.71
N THR A 414 27.28 3.79 47.23
CA THR A 414 27.01 2.51 47.91
C THR A 414 28.22 1.56 47.82
N LYS A 415 28.99 1.56 46.73
CA LYS A 415 30.24 0.80 46.63
C LYS A 415 31.34 1.33 47.57
N GLU A 416 31.44 2.64 47.71
CA GLU A 416 32.41 3.26 48.63
C GLU A 416 32.04 2.98 50.10
N LEU A 417 30.75 3.16 50.46
CA LEU A 417 30.28 2.84 51.78
C LEU A 417 30.47 1.35 52.16
N LEU A 418 30.26 0.44 51.22
CA LEU A 418 30.48 -1.00 51.41
C LEU A 418 31.98 -1.31 51.77
N ARG A 419 32.91 -0.55 51.20
CA ARG A 419 34.37 -0.73 51.41
C ARG A 419 34.85 -0.15 52.74
N TYR A 420 34.27 0.98 53.16
CA TYR A 420 34.86 1.78 54.25
C TYR A 420 33.96 1.96 55.47
N SER A 421 32.74 1.47 55.43
CA SER A 421 31.73 1.68 56.49
C SER A 421 30.84 0.47 56.67
N SER A 422 30.38 0.26 57.92
CA SER A 422 29.29 -0.71 58.23
C SER A 422 27.90 -0.14 58.03
N ALA A 423 27.77 1.07 57.44
CA ALA A 423 26.49 1.77 57.28
C ALA A 423 25.67 1.25 56.09
N THR A 424 26.22 0.40 55.24
CA THR A 424 25.53 -0.20 54.08
C THR A 424 25.83 -1.70 54.01
N ASN A 425 24.99 -2.39 53.25
CA ASN A 425 25.19 -3.82 52.97
C ASN A 425 25.25 -4.04 51.42
N TYR A 426 25.64 -5.25 51.03
CA TYR A 426 25.77 -5.59 49.61
C TYR A 426 24.42 -5.51 48.86
N THR A 427 23.28 -5.66 49.52
CA THR A 427 21.95 -5.54 48.93
C THR A 427 21.70 -4.13 48.42
N ASP A 428 22.21 -3.10 49.09
CA ASP A 428 22.07 -1.70 48.67
C ASP A 428 22.86 -1.42 47.40
N VAL A 429 24.04 -2.00 47.25
CA VAL A 429 24.84 -1.94 46.01
C VAL A 429 24.10 -2.60 44.86
N LEU A 430 23.59 -3.82 45.06
CA LEU A 430 22.84 -4.55 44.05
C LEU A 430 21.57 -3.81 43.59
N THR A 431 20.83 -3.23 44.54
CA THR A 431 19.61 -2.47 44.23
C THR A 431 19.94 -1.24 43.41
N SER A 432 21.01 -0.52 43.76
CA SER A 432 21.47 0.65 43.00
C SER A 432 21.93 0.29 41.61
N GLU A 433 22.71 -0.77 41.42
CA GLU A 433 23.17 -1.27 40.12
C GLU A 433 22.02 -1.75 39.24
N GLN A 434 21.07 -2.51 39.81
CA GLN A 434 19.89 -2.96 39.07
C GLN A 434 19.02 -1.79 38.61
N SER A 435 18.86 -0.78 39.47
CA SER A 435 18.12 0.45 39.13
C SER A 435 18.83 1.24 38.05
N LEU A 436 20.15 1.34 38.09
CA LEU A 436 20.97 2.01 37.06
C LEU A 436 20.85 1.27 35.72
N LEU A 437 21.04 -0.05 35.69
CA LEU A 437 20.87 -0.84 34.47
C LEU A 437 19.48 -0.65 33.86
N THR A 438 18.44 -0.73 34.67
CA THR A 438 17.05 -0.54 34.21
C THR A 438 16.84 0.86 33.64
N ALA A 439 17.39 1.91 34.28
CA ALA A 439 17.32 3.28 33.80
C ALA A 439 18.06 3.46 32.47
N GLN A 440 19.24 2.85 32.31
CA GLN A 440 20.04 2.89 31.07
C GLN A 440 19.31 2.20 29.92
N LEU A 441 18.77 1.01 30.11
CA LEU A 441 17.99 0.28 29.10
C LEU A 441 16.71 1.04 28.71
N ASN A 442 16.01 1.64 29.67
CA ASN A 442 14.88 2.51 29.39
C ASN A 442 15.28 3.78 28.62
N GLY A 443 16.46 4.36 28.90
CA GLY A 443 17.01 5.50 28.16
C GLY A 443 17.27 5.19 26.69
N ILE A 444 17.76 3.98 26.38
CA ILE A 444 17.88 3.51 25.00
C ILE A 444 16.52 3.46 24.32
N ASN A 445 15.50 2.91 24.99
CA ASN A 445 14.14 2.82 24.44
C ASN A 445 13.49 4.20 24.26
N ASP A 446 13.70 5.15 25.18
CA ASP A 446 13.19 6.52 25.06
C ASP A 446 13.83 7.21 23.83
N ARG A 447 15.13 7.03 23.60
CA ARG A 447 15.83 7.53 22.41
C ARG A 447 15.37 6.89 21.13
N LEU A 448 15.21 5.56 21.12
CA LEU A 448 14.66 4.83 19.98
C LEU A 448 13.25 5.33 19.63
N GLN A 449 12.38 5.48 20.62
CA GLN A 449 11.02 5.98 20.44
C GLN A 449 11.02 7.39 19.82
N LYS A 450 11.92 8.28 20.25
CA LYS A 450 12.06 9.63 19.70
C LYS A 450 12.43 9.60 18.23
N LEU A 451 13.44 8.80 17.83
CA LEU A 451 13.85 8.64 16.43
C LEU A 451 12.74 8.07 15.57
N GLN A 452 12.10 7.00 16.03
CA GLN A 452 10.99 6.37 15.30
C GLN A 452 9.76 7.27 15.19
N SER A 453 9.49 8.13 16.18
CA SER A 453 8.38 9.07 16.12
C SER A 453 8.54 10.10 15.00
N VAL A 454 9.77 10.57 14.75
CA VAL A 454 10.08 11.48 13.63
C VAL A 454 9.84 10.77 12.29
N VAL A 455 10.31 9.53 12.14
CA VAL A 455 10.07 8.72 10.93
C VAL A 455 8.59 8.50 10.69
N ASN A 456 7.86 8.12 11.74
CA ASN A 456 6.44 7.85 11.67
C ASN A 456 5.64 9.12 11.38
N LEU A 457 6.03 10.28 11.92
CA LEU A 457 5.42 11.55 11.60
C LEU A 457 5.64 11.92 10.13
N TYR A 458 6.86 11.78 9.61
CA TYR A 458 7.18 12.02 8.21
C TYR A 458 6.33 11.15 7.27
N ARG A 459 6.22 9.84 7.56
CA ARG A 459 5.36 8.93 6.84
C ARG A 459 3.88 9.33 6.94
N ALA A 460 3.40 9.63 8.16
CA ALA A 460 2.00 9.97 8.41
C ALA A 460 1.56 11.25 7.69
N LEU A 461 2.47 12.20 7.49
CA LEU A 461 2.24 13.41 6.71
C LEU A 461 2.31 13.17 5.18
N GLY A 462 2.76 12.00 4.75
CA GLY A 462 2.87 11.62 3.35
C GLY A 462 4.22 11.98 2.69
N GLY A 463 5.30 12.07 3.47
CA GLY A 463 6.66 12.25 2.96
C GLY A 463 7.27 10.97 2.38
N GLY A 464 8.37 11.09 1.64
CA GLY A 464 9.20 9.95 1.19
C GLY A 464 9.00 9.48 -0.25
N TRP A 465 8.00 9.97 -0.97
CA TRP A 465 7.78 9.62 -2.37
C TRP A 465 8.12 10.75 -3.36
N LYS A 466 8.40 11.95 -2.85
CA LYS A 466 8.81 13.14 -3.61
C LYS A 466 10.31 13.16 -3.83
#